data_78bf33185b1d161fc2da955ef99b1bb5
#
_entry.id   78bf33185b1d161fc2da955ef99b1bb5
#
_cell.length_a   1.000
_cell.length_b   1.000
_cell.length_c   1.000
_cell.angle_alpha   90.00
_cell.angle_beta   90.00
_cell.angle_gamma   90.00
#
_symmetry.space_group_name_H-M   'P 1'
#
loop_
_entity.id
_entity.type
_entity.pdbx_description
1 polymer ?
#
loop_
_entity_poly.entity_id
_entity_poly.type
_entity_poly.pdbx_seq_one_letter_code
_entity_poly.pdbx_strand_id
1 'polypeptide(L)'
;LATDESLLADGLYFISYFDRNNIALDNKGNVRWYTVKSMPSNNLLRLANGHFVSSAVAQSGYLKMYEFDMVGRVHAMYDLDNACHHSLYQQSSTYAYKGVNNCLVAASEYMPGSRPDGGLSIEDGVSIINLETGEEIDYYDMVQVLGLSRATRPSNPPDTANGTLDWLHINQAYINETNNMLITSGRNQSAVFGLKVGTYDLSFIMGTHGDWPEELSRYLLTPLRADGTPYDLTDPIQAQEADAVFWNWGQHNVLEIPNATPGIIDISLFNNSNYRSRSDANSVLPQDNESRIGHYRINLNTMTVQMLAEYTSGAEGYSSLCGCKQEMPNGNIVVSFGGALFDSNGLPLTCDPGYSDVALEPGNGDVEGRLPLREMNAEGVILQDMTISSGLYRNIGNIPPSQTGFYRYNITCFRMYKLPLFG
;
A
#
# COMPACT_ATOMS: atom_id res chain seq x y z
N LEU A 1 -4.51 -16.54 -20.20
CA LEU A 1 -3.63 -17.36 -21.04
C LEU A 1 -2.77 -18.20 -20.12
N ALA A 2 -3.03 -19.51 -20.06
CA ALA A 2 -2.15 -20.42 -19.30
C ALA A 2 -0.91 -20.68 -20.17
N THR A 3 0.17 -20.09 -19.79
CA THR A 3 1.50 -20.48 -20.18
C THR A 3 1.86 -21.81 -19.49
N ASP A 4 2.95 -22.39 -19.84
CA ASP A 4 3.47 -23.62 -19.22
C ASP A 4 3.51 -23.46 -17.69
N GLU A 5 2.69 -24.25 -16.98
CA GLU A 5 2.59 -24.19 -15.52
C GLU A 5 3.94 -24.46 -14.84
N SER A 6 4.87 -25.13 -15.51
CA SER A 6 6.23 -25.39 -14.98
C SER A 6 7.09 -24.12 -14.81
N LEU A 7 6.70 -23.03 -15.45
CA LEU A 7 7.39 -21.73 -15.35
C LEU A 7 6.86 -20.90 -14.19
N LEU A 8 5.70 -21.26 -13.63
CA LEU A 8 5.08 -20.51 -12.54
C LEU A 8 5.70 -20.89 -11.19
N ALA A 9 5.71 -19.95 -10.27
CA ALA A 9 6.07 -20.24 -8.90
C ALA A 9 5.03 -21.14 -8.24
N ASP A 10 5.48 -21.98 -7.32
CA ASP A 10 4.58 -22.81 -6.51
C ASP A 10 3.71 -21.96 -5.59
N GLY A 11 2.48 -22.40 -5.37
CA GLY A 11 1.59 -21.83 -4.39
C GLY A 11 0.21 -21.47 -4.92
N LEU A 12 -0.60 -20.96 -3.99
CA LEU A 12 -1.92 -20.42 -4.25
C LEU A 12 -1.90 -18.91 -4.09
N TYR A 13 -2.72 -18.20 -4.85
CA TYR A 13 -2.93 -16.76 -4.70
C TYR A 13 -3.90 -16.52 -3.55
N PHE A 14 -3.36 -16.15 -2.38
CA PHE A 14 -4.15 -15.72 -1.23
C PHE A 14 -4.52 -14.25 -1.41
N ILE A 15 -5.81 -13.98 -1.49
CA ILE A 15 -6.37 -12.68 -1.79
C ILE A 15 -7.18 -12.20 -0.60
N SER A 16 -6.81 -11.05 -0.07
CA SER A 16 -7.53 -10.37 0.99
C SER A 16 -8.46 -9.32 0.39
N TYR A 17 -9.76 -9.60 0.40
CA TYR A 17 -10.77 -8.67 -0.07
C TYR A 17 -11.20 -7.70 1.02
N PHE A 18 -11.45 -6.46 0.62
CA PHE A 18 -12.01 -5.47 1.52
C PHE A 18 -13.42 -5.90 2.00
N ASP A 19 -13.64 -5.89 3.31
CA ASP A 19 -14.91 -6.26 3.97
C ASP A 19 -15.49 -7.64 3.60
N ARG A 20 -14.68 -8.53 3.03
CA ARG A 20 -15.13 -9.87 2.61
C ARG A 20 -14.19 -10.97 3.08
N ASN A 21 -14.56 -12.19 2.71
CA ASN A 21 -13.76 -13.36 3.01
C ASN A 21 -12.43 -13.33 2.25
N ASN A 22 -11.36 -13.76 2.89
CA ASN A 22 -10.15 -14.11 2.16
C ASN A 22 -10.40 -15.36 1.33
N ILE A 23 -9.79 -15.46 0.18
CA ILE A 23 -9.81 -16.63 -0.68
C ILE A 23 -8.40 -17.00 -1.12
N ALA A 24 -8.21 -18.26 -1.48
CA ALA A 24 -7.02 -18.69 -2.19
C ALA A 24 -7.40 -19.41 -3.47
N LEU A 25 -6.75 -19.01 -4.58
CA LEU A 25 -6.96 -19.54 -5.92
C LEU A 25 -5.74 -20.30 -6.39
N ASP A 26 -5.96 -21.36 -7.18
CA ASP A 26 -4.89 -22.00 -7.94
C ASP A 26 -4.57 -21.22 -9.24
N ASN A 27 -3.56 -21.68 -9.98
CA ASN A 27 -3.16 -21.07 -11.26
C ASN A 27 -4.26 -21.12 -12.34
N LYS A 28 -5.34 -21.87 -12.13
CA LYS A 28 -6.51 -21.98 -13.05
C LYS A 28 -7.69 -21.14 -12.56
N GLY A 29 -7.53 -20.40 -11.46
CA GLY A 29 -8.60 -19.60 -10.87
C GLY A 29 -9.61 -20.40 -10.04
N ASN A 30 -9.36 -21.68 -9.76
CA ASN A 30 -10.25 -22.45 -8.89
C ASN A 30 -10.03 -22.07 -7.43
N VAL A 31 -11.12 -21.85 -6.69
CA VAL A 31 -11.08 -21.61 -5.25
C VAL A 31 -10.63 -22.89 -4.55
N ARG A 32 -9.55 -22.80 -3.78
CA ARG A 32 -8.95 -23.89 -3.00
C ARG A 32 -9.14 -23.73 -1.50
N TRP A 33 -9.31 -22.50 -1.07
CA TRP A 33 -9.52 -22.15 0.33
C TRP A 33 -10.28 -20.83 0.44
N TYR A 34 -11.02 -20.65 1.54
CA TYR A 34 -11.67 -19.38 1.88
C TYR A 34 -11.95 -19.31 3.38
N THR A 35 -12.01 -18.06 3.92
CA THR A 35 -12.49 -17.80 5.28
C THR A 35 -13.99 -17.59 5.29
N VAL A 36 -14.63 -17.93 6.43
CA VAL A 36 -16.04 -17.57 6.64
C VAL A 36 -16.15 -16.12 7.12
N LYS A 37 -17.27 -15.46 6.84
CA LYS A 37 -17.53 -14.03 7.09
C LYS A 37 -17.39 -13.57 8.56
N SER A 38 -17.27 -14.49 9.51
CA SER A 38 -17.06 -14.18 10.93
C SER A 38 -15.65 -13.68 11.27
N MET A 39 -14.72 -13.73 10.32
CA MET A 39 -13.36 -13.20 10.47
C MET A 39 -13.20 -12.02 9.53
N PRO A 40 -13.58 -10.80 9.95
CA PRO A 40 -13.33 -9.61 9.15
C PRO A 40 -11.83 -9.48 8.94
N SER A 41 -11.41 -9.31 7.68
CA SER A 41 -10.01 -9.23 7.36
C SER A 41 -9.79 -8.20 6.27
N ASN A 42 -9.09 -7.14 6.62
CA ASN A 42 -8.59 -6.19 5.63
C ASN A 42 -7.16 -6.53 5.22
N ASN A 43 -6.45 -7.23 6.07
CA ASN A 43 -5.10 -7.66 5.84
C ASN A 43 -4.95 -9.11 6.29
N LEU A 44 -4.27 -9.89 5.51
CA LEU A 44 -3.93 -11.27 5.81
C LEU A 44 -2.42 -11.40 5.72
N LEU A 45 -1.78 -11.78 6.80
CA LEU A 45 -0.35 -12.08 6.84
C LEU A 45 -0.17 -13.53 7.25
N ARG A 46 0.66 -14.28 6.52
CA ARG A 46 1.10 -15.61 6.96
C ARG A 46 2.34 -15.46 7.82
N LEU A 47 2.27 -15.99 9.03
CA LEU A 47 3.39 -16.01 9.96
C LEU A 47 4.36 -17.15 9.64
N ALA A 48 5.57 -17.04 10.17
CA ALA A 48 6.61 -18.07 10.01
C ALA A 48 6.22 -19.43 10.61
N ASN A 49 5.29 -19.46 11.57
CA ASN A 49 4.75 -20.71 12.13
C ASN A 49 3.65 -21.35 11.25
N GLY A 50 3.32 -20.77 10.11
CA GLY A 50 2.30 -21.24 9.18
C GLY A 50 0.87 -20.76 9.48
N HIS A 51 0.63 -20.11 10.61
CA HIS A 51 -0.66 -19.50 10.92
C HIS A 51 -0.86 -18.19 10.12
N PHE A 52 -2.08 -17.70 10.16
CA PHE A 52 -2.41 -16.37 9.63
C PHE A 52 -2.71 -15.40 10.75
N VAL A 53 -2.34 -14.14 10.53
CA VAL A 53 -2.78 -13.02 11.34
C VAL A 53 -3.61 -12.08 10.47
N SER A 54 -4.70 -11.60 11.04
CA SER A 54 -5.56 -10.58 10.40
C SER A 54 -6.13 -9.64 11.46
N SER A 55 -6.26 -8.35 11.12
CA SER A 55 -6.92 -7.37 11.97
C SER A 55 -8.36 -7.11 11.50
N ALA A 56 -9.24 -6.78 12.45
CA ALA A 56 -10.57 -6.28 12.13
C ALA A 56 -10.51 -4.84 11.66
N VAL A 57 -11.48 -4.43 10.80
CA VAL A 57 -11.57 -3.05 10.31
C VAL A 57 -11.91 -2.08 11.43
N ALA A 58 -11.23 -0.95 11.47
CA ALA A 58 -11.42 0.11 12.44
C ALA A 58 -12.86 0.65 12.54
N GLN A 59 -13.63 0.64 11.46
CA GLN A 59 -15.01 1.13 11.41
C GLN A 59 -15.99 0.36 12.31
N SER A 60 -15.63 -0.83 12.77
CA SER A 60 -16.47 -1.63 13.67
C SER A 60 -16.21 -1.37 15.16
N GLY A 61 -15.26 -0.50 15.50
CA GLY A 61 -14.84 -0.25 16.88
C GLY A 61 -14.10 -1.41 17.54
N TYR A 62 -13.71 -2.41 16.75
CA TYR A 62 -12.96 -3.56 17.27
C TYR A 62 -11.46 -3.38 17.00
N LEU A 63 -10.74 -3.04 18.05
CA LEU A 63 -9.27 -2.99 18.08
C LEU A 63 -8.75 -4.40 18.37
N LYS A 64 -8.94 -5.32 17.40
CA LYS A 64 -8.57 -6.73 17.59
C LYS A 64 -7.81 -7.29 16.41
N MET A 65 -6.86 -8.14 16.74
CA MET A 65 -6.12 -8.94 15.79
C MET A 65 -6.27 -10.42 16.16
N TYR A 66 -6.38 -11.28 15.16
CA TYR A 66 -6.59 -12.71 15.35
C TYR A 66 -5.46 -13.49 14.70
N GLU A 67 -4.89 -14.46 15.44
CA GLU A 67 -4.04 -15.50 14.88
C GLU A 67 -4.85 -16.79 14.72
N PHE A 68 -4.85 -17.34 13.52
CA PHE A 68 -5.62 -18.54 13.19
C PHE A 68 -4.89 -19.43 12.16
N ASP A 69 -5.22 -20.71 12.14
CA ASP A 69 -4.65 -21.67 11.19
C ASP A 69 -5.50 -21.82 9.91
N MET A 70 -5.01 -22.63 8.98
CA MET A 70 -5.63 -22.89 7.68
C MET A 70 -7.05 -23.50 7.78
N VAL A 71 -7.41 -24.15 8.90
CA VAL A 71 -8.75 -24.69 9.12
C VAL A 71 -9.66 -23.71 9.88
N GLY A 72 -9.17 -22.50 10.16
CA GLY A 72 -9.93 -21.43 10.80
C GLY A 72 -9.99 -21.52 12.32
N ARG A 73 -9.16 -22.36 12.95
CA ARG A 73 -9.07 -22.41 14.41
C ARG A 73 -8.27 -21.18 14.88
N VAL A 74 -8.88 -20.39 15.76
CA VAL A 74 -8.23 -19.25 16.40
C VAL A 74 -7.29 -19.74 17.51
N HIS A 75 -6.03 -19.35 17.44
CA HIS A 75 -4.98 -19.68 18.42
C HIS A 75 -4.74 -18.56 19.39
N ALA A 76 -4.82 -17.31 18.93
CA ALA A 76 -4.68 -16.13 19.76
C ALA A 76 -5.61 -15.00 19.29
N MET A 77 -5.94 -14.12 20.21
CA MET A 77 -6.67 -12.90 19.97
C MET A 77 -6.01 -11.80 20.80
N TYR A 78 -5.63 -10.71 20.11
CA TYR A 78 -4.94 -9.60 20.71
C TYR A 78 -5.87 -8.39 20.72
N ASP A 79 -5.96 -7.71 21.86
CA ASP A 79 -6.56 -6.39 21.96
C ASP A 79 -5.48 -5.36 21.62
N LEU A 80 -5.81 -4.42 20.74
CA LEU A 80 -4.89 -3.41 20.25
C LEU A 80 -5.27 -2.04 20.81
N ASP A 81 -4.28 -1.22 21.15
CA ASP A 81 -4.51 0.15 21.59
C ASP A 81 -4.92 1.05 20.42
N ASN A 82 -4.38 0.76 19.24
CA ASN A 82 -4.67 1.46 17.99
C ASN A 82 -5.25 0.51 16.94
N ALA A 83 -6.09 1.03 16.06
CA ALA A 83 -6.67 0.26 14.98
C ALA A 83 -5.62 -0.06 13.92
N CYS A 84 -5.35 -1.34 13.69
CA CYS A 84 -4.47 -1.73 12.59
C CYS A 84 -5.23 -1.78 11.28
N HIS A 85 -4.68 -1.10 10.26
CA HIS A 85 -5.21 -1.16 8.91
C HIS A 85 -4.08 -1.41 7.90
N HIS A 86 -4.42 -1.88 6.70
CA HIS A 86 -3.55 -2.19 5.58
C HIS A 86 -2.43 -3.18 5.87
N SER A 87 -1.37 -2.80 6.61
CA SER A 87 -0.13 -3.56 6.63
C SER A 87 0.14 -4.21 7.97
N LEU A 88 0.45 -5.49 7.90
CA LEU A 88 1.11 -6.26 8.94
C LEU A 88 2.41 -6.83 8.36
N TYR A 89 3.49 -6.77 9.12
CA TYR A 89 4.79 -7.31 8.72
C TYR A 89 5.47 -7.99 9.92
N GLN A 90 5.72 -9.30 9.82
CA GLN A 90 6.48 -10.03 10.85
C GLN A 90 7.98 -9.82 10.62
N GLN A 91 8.68 -9.30 11.62
CA GLN A 91 10.12 -9.22 11.61
C GLN A 91 10.76 -10.62 11.68
N SER A 92 12.00 -10.73 11.23
CA SER A 92 12.71 -12.01 11.31
C SER A 92 12.84 -12.47 12.77
N SER A 93 12.85 -13.78 12.99
CA SER A 93 12.99 -14.36 14.33
C SER A 93 14.34 -14.06 14.98
N THR A 94 15.32 -13.59 14.20
CA THR A 94 16.66 -13.20 14.66
C THR A 94 16.76 -11.73 15.05
N TYR A 95 15.78 -10.91 14.66
CA TYR A 95 15.74 -9.51 15.04
C TYR A 95 15.01 -9.33 16.37
N ALA A 96 15.65 -8.61 17.29
CA ALA A 96 15.07 -8.29 18.59
C ALA A 96 14.80 -6.77 18.70
N TYR A 97 13.52 -6.38 18.70
CA TYR A 97 13.12 -5.00 18.97
C TYR A 97 13.11 -4.76 20.48
N LYS A 98 13.95 -3.85 20.97
CA LYS A 98 14.10 -3.58 22.41
C LYS A 98 14.23 -4.85 23.27
N GLY A 99 14.88 -5.91 22.74
CA GLY A 99 15.08 -7.19 23.40
C GLY A 99 13.92 -8.19 23.26
N VAL A 100 12.87 -7.84 22.51
CA VAL A 100 11.73 -8.72 22.21
C VAL A 100 11.88 -9.26 20.80
N ASN A 101 11.93 -10.56 20.67
CA ASN A 101 11.88 -11.27 19.37
C ASN A 101 10.42 -11.44 18.90
N ASN A 102 10.26 -11.88 17.66
CA ASN A 102 8.94 -12.19 17.09
C ASN A 102 7.96 -11.02 17.14
N CYS A 103 8.43 -9.85 16.69
CA CYS A 103 7.62 -8.65 16.63
C CYS A 103 6.84 -8.55 15.31
N LEU A 104 5.65 -8.00 15.42
CA LEU A 104 4.84 -7.57 14.29
C LEU A 104 4.93 -6.04 14.19
N VAL A 105 5.19 -5.55 12.98
CA VAL A 105 5.09 -4.13 12.64
C VAL A 105 3.77 -3.90 11.93
N ALA A 106 2.95 -3.01 12.45
CA ALA A 106 1.61 -2.76 11.94
C ALA A 106 1.40 -1.28 11.60
N ALA A 107 0.84 -1.00 10.43
CA ALA A 107 0.27 0.31 10.15
C ALA A 107 -0.98 0.50 11.01
N SER A 108 -1.04 1.61 11.74
CA SER A 108 -2.09 1.86 12.73
C SER A 108 -2.71 3.24 12.53
N GLU A 109 -4.00 3.35 12.84
CA GLU A 109 -4.74 4.61 12.89
C GLU A 109 -5.08 4.96 14.33
N TYR A 110 -4.87 6.21 14.68
CA TYR A 110 -5.33 6.78 15.93
C TYR A 110 -6.63 7.54 15.72
N MET A 111 -7.43 7.71 16.78
CA MET A 111 -8.66 8.49 16.76
C MET A 111 -8.42 9.94 16.31
N PRO A 112 -9.42 10.60 15.70
CA PRO A 112 -9.23 11.92 15.12
C PRO A 112 -8.58 12.92 16.09
N GLY A 113 -7.46 13.47 15.68
CA GLY A 113 -6.78 14.57 16.35
C GLY A 113 -7.21 15.94 15.81
N SER A 114 -6.72 17.01 16.42
CA SER A 114 -7.01 18.39 16.00
C SER A 114 -5.87 18.93 15.14
N ARG A 115 -6.21 19.43 13.97
CA ARG A 115 -5.28 20.15 13.09
C ARG A 115 -5.05 21.58 13.57
N PRO A 116 -3.93 22.24 13.15
CA PRO A 116 -3.68 23.65 13.46
C PRO A 116 -4.78 24.61 12.98
N ASP A 117 -5.52 24.26 11.94
CA ASP A 117 -6.65 25.03 11.41
C ASP A 117 -7.98 24.79 12.16
N GLY A 118 -7.96 23.96 13.21
CA GLY A 118 -9.14 23.59 14.01
C GLY A 118 -9.99 22.47 13.42
N GLY A 119 -9.61 21.91 12.25
CA GLY A 119 -10.24 20.73 11.70
C GLY A 119 -9.81 19.45 12.41
N LEU A 120 -10.41 18.31 12.02
CA LEU A 120 -10.03 17.00 12.51
C LEU A 120 -9.14 16.27 11.49
N SER A 121 -8.24 15.43 11.99
CA SER A 121 -7.34 14.58 11.19
C SER A 121 -7.36 13.16 11.73
N ILE A 122 -7.35 12.17 10.85
CA ILE A 122 -6.96 10.82 11.20
C ILE A 122 -5.44 10.85 11.39
N GLU A 123 -4.98 10.39 12.53
CA GLU A 123 -3.57 10.36 12.86
C GLU A 123 -3.05 8.94 12.68
N ASP A 124 -2.10 8.79 11.78
CA ASP A 124 -1.48 7.52 11.48
C ASP A 124 -0.19 7.34 12.26
N GLY A 125 0.09 6.11 12.62
CA GLY A 125 1.31 5.69 13.25
C GLY A 125 1.71 4.27 12.91
N VAL A 126 2.76 3.81 13.57
CA VAL A 126 3.24 2.44 13.41
C VAL A 126 3.36 1.79 14.78
N SER A 127 2.57 0.74 14.98
CA SER A 127 2.60 -0.08 16.20
C SER A 127 3.63 -1.21 16.06
N ILE A 128 4.39 -1.43 17.11
CA ILE A 128 5.27 -2.60 17.26
C ILE A 128 4.66 -3.52 18.32
N ILE A 129 4.25 -4.70 17.90
CA ILE A 129 3.48 -5.64 18.72
C ILE A 129 4.29 -6.90 18.98
N ASN A 130 4.34 -7.33 20.23
CA ASN A 130 4.88 -8.63 20.61
C ASN A 130 3.87 -9.72 20.26
N LEU A 131 4.18 -10.60 19.32
CA LEU A 131 3.27 -11.67 18.91
C LEU A 131 3.08 -12.78 19.96
N GLU A 132 3.91 -12.86 20.99
CA GLU A 132 3.74 -13.86 22.06
C GLU A 132 2.74 -13.38 23.13
N THR A 133 2.70 -12.08 23.40
CA THR A 133 1.85 -11.52 24.46
C THR A 133 0.69 -10.68 23.93
N GLY A 134 0.78 -10.19 22.69
CA GLY A 134 -0.16 -9.23 22.11
C GLY A 134 0.06 -7.78 22.57
N GLU A 135 1.08 -7.55 23.39
CA GLU A 135 1.38 -6.21 23.92
C GLU A 135 1.95 -5.30 22.83
N GLU A 136 1.43 -4.08 22.72
CA GLU A 136 2.07 -3.02 21.95
C GLU A 136 3.30 -2.53 22.73
N ILE A 137 4.50 -2.80 22.19
CA ILE A 137 5.78 -2.46 22.84
C ILE A 137 6.21 -1.02 22.52
N ASP A 138 5.77 -0.51 21.38
CA ASP A 138 6.10 0.84 20.92
C ASP A 138 5.09 1.34 19.90
N TYR A 139 4.96 2.67 19.82
CA TYR A 139 4.13 3.35 18.86
C TYR A 139 4.85 4.56 18.27
N TYR A 140 5.00 4.61 16.96
CA TYR A 140 5.58 5.74 16.24
C TYR A 140 4.46 6.64 15.74
N ASP A 141 4.21 7.73 16.44
CA ASP A 141 3.26 8.76 16.06
C ASP A 141 3.86 9.63 14.94
N MET A 142 3.34 9.48 13.74
CA MET A 142 3.87 10.18 12.57
C MET A 142 3.50 11.67 12.54
N VAL A 143 2.49 12.09 13.29
CA VAL A 143 2.19 13.52 13.46
C VAL A 143 3.27 14.21 14.28
N GLN A 144 3.78 13.55 15.32
CA GLN A 144 4.93 14.08 16.08
C GLN A 144 6.19 14.19 15.23
N VAL A 145 6.37 13.29 14.27
CA VAL A 145 7.57 13.26 13.40
C VAL A 145 7.49 14.30 12.29
N LEU A 146 6.34 14.43 11.63
CA LEU A 146 6.20 15.17 10.38
C LEU A 146 5.43 16.49 10.54
N GLY A 147 4.64 16.64 11.61
CA GLY A 147 3.65 17.70 11.72
C GLY A 147 2.52 17.54 10.69
N LEU A 148 1.53 18.41 10.75
CA LEU A 148 0.35 18.39 9.86
C LEU A 148 0.33 19.57 8.87
N SER A 149 1.45 20.26 8.67
CA SER A 149 1.48 21.51 7.91
C SER A 149 1.51 21.31 6.39
N ARG A 150 2.08 20.18 5.91
CA ARG A 150 2.08 19.88 4.48
C ARG A 150 0.68 19.46 4.05
N ALA A 151 0.05 20.25 3.21
CA ALA A 151 -1.24 19.86 2.66
C ALA A 151 -1.13 18.52 1.92
N THR A 152 -2.15 17.69 2.05
CA THR A 152 -2.42 16.65 1.06
C THR A 152 -2.61 17.34 -0.29
N ARG A 153 -2.73 16.59 -1.37
CA ARG A 153 -3.03 17.19 -2.65
C ARG A 153 -4.26 18.14 -2.52
N PRO A 154 -4.26 19.35 -3.14
CA PRO A 154 -5.34 20.34 -2.99
C PRO A 154 -6.74 19.81 -3.27
N SER A 155 -6.86 18.83 -4.18
CA SER A 155 -8.12 18.19 -4.54
C SER A 155 -8.52 17.03 -3.63
N ASN A 156 -7.76 16.71 -2.59
CA ASN A 156 -8.14 15.69 -1.60
C ASN A 156 -8.93 16.36 -0.46
N PRO A 157 -10.27 16.44 -0.55
CA PRO A 157 -11.07 17.06 0.49
C PRO A 157 -10.99 16.23 1.78
N PRO A 158 -11.30 16.84 2.94
CA PRO A 158 -11.53 16.11 4.18
C PRO A 158 -12.55 14.99 3.97
N ASP A 159 -12.48 13.92 4.78
CA ASP A 159 -13.57 12.96 4.83
C ASP A 159 -14.90 13.71 5.05
N THR A 160 -15.74 13.72 4.01
CA THR A 160 -16.97 14.50 3.98
C THR A 160 -18.00 14.02 5.01
N ALA A 161 -17.92 12.77 5.47
CA ALA A 161 -18.85 12.23 6.45
C ALA A 161 -18.68 12.90 7.83
N ASN A 162 -17.44 13.24 8.21
CA ASN A 162 -17.10 13.76 9.53
C ASN A 162 -16.26 15.05 9.48
N GLY A 163 -15.90 15.56 8.29
CA GLY A 163 -14.98 16.68 8.13
C GLY A 163 -13.54 16.36 8.57
N THR A 164 -13.21 15.09 8.67
CA THR A 164 -11.90 14.61 9.09
C THR A 164 -11.00 14.42 7.86
N LEU A 165 -9.78 14.92 7.93
CA LEU A 165 -8.76 14.74 6.90
C LEU A 165 -7.96 13.48 7.19
N ASP A 166 -7.92 12.57 6.24
CA ASP A 166 -6.99 11.46 6.20
C ASP A 166 -5.65 11.97 5.65
N TRP A 167 -4.80 12.51 6.57
CA TRP A 167 -3.64 13.30 6.18
C TRP A 167 -2.50 12.47 5.62
N LEU A 168 -2.20 11.30 6.20
CA LEU A 168 -1.02 10.51 5.83
C LEU A 168 -1.40 9.18 5.16
N HIS A 169 -2.33 8.45 5.74
CA HIS A 169 -2.79 7.14 5.29
C HIS A 169 -1.64 6.15 5.13
N ILE A 170 -1.07 5.71 6.26
CA ILE A 170 0.00 4.71 6.26
C ILE A 170 -0.55 3.38 5.76
N ASN A 171 0.03 2.85 4.70
CA ASN A 171 -0.41 1.59 4.11
C ASN A 171 0.66 0.50 4.09
N GLN A 172 1.86 0.79 4.56
CA GLN A 172 2.96 -0.16 4.75
C GLN A 172 3.92 0.32 5.83
N ALA A 173 4.37 -0.61 6.68
CA ALA A 173 5.49 -0.40 7.59
C ALA A 173 6.28 -1.70 7.81
N TYR A 174 7.59 -1.60 7.96
CA TYR A 174 8.49 -2.70 8.33
C TYR A 174 9.82 -2.14 8.85
N ILE A 175 10.63 -2.97 9.52
CA ILE A 175 11.98 -2.59 9.93
C ILE A 175 13.00 -3.20 8.96
N ASN A 176 13.80 -2.33 8.32
CA ASN A 176 15.01 -2.75 7.63
C ASN A 176 16.08 -3.08 8.67
N GLU A 177 16.34 -4.36 8.87
CA GLU A 177 17.22 -4.86 9.94
C GLU A 177 18.68 -4.47 9.71
N THR A 178 19.15 -4.45 8.45
CA THR A 178 20.52 -4.09 8.10
C THR A 178 20.89 -2.68 8.56
N ASN A 179 19.99 -1.72 8.42
CA ASN A 179 20.21 -0.32 8.76
C ASN A 179 19.53 0.09 10.07
N ASN A 180 18.86 -0.85 10.75
CA ASN A 180 18.07 -0.61 11.96
C ASN A 180 17.12 0.59 11.80
N MET A 181 16.31 0.53 10.73
CA MET A 181 15.46 1.64 10.30
C MET A 181 14.01 1.20 10.07
N LEU A 182 13.08 1.90 10.70
CA LEU A 182 11.67 1.76 10.41
C LEU A 182 11.38 2.45 9.08
N ILE A 183 10.85 1.70 8.12
CA ILE A 183 10.39 2.21 6.82
C ILE A 183 8.87 2.24 6.83
N THR A 184 8.29 3.36 6.44
CA THR A 184 6.83 3.51 6.35
C THR A 184 6.40 4.30 5.13
N SER A 185 5.20 4.02 4.62
CA SER A 185 4.66 4.57 3.39
C SER A 185 3.38 5.35 3.67
N GLY A 186 3.39 6.66 3.40
CA GLY A 186 2.22 7.54 3.50
C GLY A 186 1.61 7.80 2.12
N ARG A 187 0.46 7.19 1.85
CA ARG A 187 -0.26 7.27 0.58
C ARG A 187 -0.61 8.70 0.19
N ASN A 188 -1.26 9.42 1.13
CA ASN A 188 -1.82 10.73 0.84
C ASN A 188 -0.76 11.84 0.77
N GLN A 189 0.44 11.57 1.31
CA GLN A 189 1.62 12.42 1.12
C GLN A 189 2.47 12.01 -0.08
N SER A 190 2.16 10.87 -0.72
CA SER A 190 2.94 10.29 -1.83
C SER A 190 4.43 10.19 -1.47
N ALA A 191 4.72 9.66 -0.27
CA ALA A 191 6.07 9.61 0.25
C ALA A 191 6.35 8.34 1.06
N VAL A 192 7.63 7.94 1.05
CA VAL A 192 8.18 6.88 1.91
C VAL A 192 9.14 7.52 2.90
N PHE A 193 9.05 7.13 4.15
CA PHE A 193 9.81 7.68 5.26
C PHE A 193 10.71 6.63 5.88
N GLY A 194 11.90 7.03 6.30
CA GLY A 194 12.78 6.21 7.13
C GLY A 194 13.05 6.86 8.47
N LEU A 195 12.80 6.13 9.56
CA LEU A 195 13.04 6.59 10.92
C LEU A 195 14.03 5.66 11.60
N LYS A 196 14.86 6.20 12.49
CA LYS A 196 15.73 5.36 13.33
C LYS A 196 14.90 4.56 14.32
N VAL A 197 15.16 3.27 14.38
CA VAL A 197 14.48 2.37 15.34
C VAL A 197 14.79 2.78 16.79
N GLY A 198 13.76 2.80 17.62
CA GLY A 198 13.84 3.14 19.05
C GLY A 198 13.90 4.63 19.35
N THR A 199 13.88 5.49 18.30
CA THR A 199 13.74 6.95 18.42
C THR A 199 12.74 7.45 17.42
N TYR A 200 12.35 8.71 17.48
CA TYR A 200 11.47 9.34 16.47
C TYR A 200 12.29 10.12 15.44
N ASP A 201 13.60 9.88 15.36
CA ASP A 201 14.48 10.61 14.45
C ASP A 201 14.20 10.23 13.00
N LEU A 202 13.67 11.18 12.24
CA LEU A 202 13.54 11.05 10.80
C LEU A 202 14.93 10.99 10.16
N SER A 203 15.12 10.09 9.22
CA SER A 203 16.39 9.89 8.51
C SER A 203 16.29 10.29 7.04
N PHE A 204 15.16 9.99 6.39
CA PHE A 204 14.92 10.41 5.02
C PHE A 204 13.43 10.53 4.69
N ILE A 205 13.16 11.27 3.62
CA ILE A 205 11.87 11.37 2.92
C ILE A 205 12.12 11.10 1.44
N MET A 206 11.49 10.07 0.89
CA MET A 206 11.46 9.78 -0.54
C MET A 206 10.11 10.19 -1.11
N GLY A 207 10.06 11.24 -1.88
CA GLY A 207 8.85 11.79 -2.50
C GLY A 207 9.12 13.17 -3.07
N THR A 208 8.11 13.79 -3.69
CA THR A 208 8.26 15.14 -4.27
C THR A 208 8.71 16.16 -3.23
N HIS A 209 9.53 17.12 -3.62
CA HIS A 209 10.12 18.10 -2.71
C HIS A 209 9.14 19.24 -2.35
N GLY A 210 8.05 19.42 -3.10
CA GLY A 210 7.13 20.54 -2.91
C GLY A 210 6.41 20.54 -1.56
N ASP A 211 6.27 21.73 -0.98
CA ASP A 211 5.43 22.05 0.19
C ASP A 211 5.82 21.39 1.53
N TRP A 212 7.00 20.78 1.62
CA TRP A 212 7.52 20.34 2.91
C TRP A 212 7.96 21.53 3.76
N PRO A 213 7.73 21.51 5.09
CA PRO A 213 8.31 22.48 6.01
C PRO A 213 9.83 22.58 5.86
N GLU A 214 10.37 23.78 6.03
CA GLU A 214 11.81 24.02 5.84
C GLU A 214 12.67 23.11 6.72
N GLU A 215 12.26 22.85 7.95
CA GLU A 215 12.94 21.98 8.91
C GLU A 215 13.03 20.53 8.43
N LEU A 216 12.13 20.07 7.56
CA LEU A 216 12.14 18.73 6.99
C LEU A 216 12.92 18.64 5.66
N SER A 217 13.26 19.75 5.03
CA SER A 217 13.91 19.77 3.72
C SER A 217 15.26 19.03 3.67
N ARG A 218 15.99 19.01 4.79
CA ARG A 218 17.26 18.27 4.93
C ARG A 218 17.15 16.76 4.84
N TYR A 219 15.94 16.21 4.97
CA TYR A 219 15.67 14.77 4.89
C TYR A 219 15.20 14.31 3.51
N LEU A 220 14.95 15.26 2.61
CA LEU A 220 14.50 14.95 1.25
C LEU A 220 15.64 14.31 0.46
N LEU A 221 15.34 13.17 -0.16
CA LEU A 221 16.32 12.48 -1.01
C LEU A 221 16.41 13.13 -2.38
N THR A 222 17.63 13.33 -2.87
CA THR A 222 17.87 13.79 -4.22
C THR A 222 17.65 12.68 -5.24
N PRO A 223 16.74 12.82 -6.22
CA PRO A 223 16.50 11.82 -7.23
C PRO A 223 17.63 11.80 -8.26
N LEU A 224 18.04 10.58 -8.63
CA LEU A 224 19.07 10.37 -9.66
C LEU A 224 18.46 9.78 -10.92
N ARG A 225 18.93 10.22 -12.07
CA ARG A 225 18.67 9.60 -13.37
C ARG A 225 19.31 8.20 -13.46
N ALA A 226 18.97 7.46 -14.48
CA ALA A 226 19.55 6.13 -14.71
C ALA A 226 21.06 6.13 -14.83
N ASP A 227 21.64 7.21 -15.35
CA ASP A 227 23.10 7.39 -15.48
C ASP A 227 23.78 7.87 -14.18
N GLY A 228 23.01 8.06 -13.09
CA GLY A 228 23.51 8.52 -11.80
C GLY A 228 23.61 10.04 -11.65
N THR A 229 23.25 10.82 -12.66
CA THR A 229 23.21 12.28 -12.53
C THR A 229 21.96 12.74 -11.78
N PRO A 230 22.06 13.75 -10.90
CA PRO A 230 20.91 14.25 -10.18
C PRO A 230 19.96 15.04 -11.11
N TYR A 231 18.65 15.00 -10.79
CA TYR A 231 17.71 15.97 -11.31
C TYR A 231 17.95 17.33 -10.62
N ASP A 232 18.02 18.40 -11.37
CA ASP A 232 17.98 19.75 -10.82
C ASP A 232 16.53 20.17 -10.56
N LEU A 233 16.08 19.98 -9.32
CA LEU A 233 14.71 20.29 -8.93
C LEU A 233 14.44 21.79 -8.77
N THR A 234 15.46 22.66 -8.95
CA THR A 234 15.29 24.12 -9.06
C THR A 234 14.92 24.55 -10.48
N ASP A 235 15.22 23.70 -11.47
CA ASP A 235 14.74 23.83 -12.84
C ASP A 235 13.30 23.30 -12.95
N PRO A 236 12.30 24.13 -13.26
CA PRO A 236 10.90 23.69 -13.34
C PRO A 236 10.64 22.55 -14.34
N ILE A 237 11.45 22.49 -15.42
CA ILE A 237 11.31 21.42 -16.43
C ILE A 237 11.76 20.09 -15.87
N GLN A 238 12.92 20.06 -15.21
CA GLN A 238 13.43 18.83 -14.60
C GLN A 238 12.61 18.41 -13.38
N ALA A 239 12.10 19.35 -12.60
CA ALA A 239 11.18 19.07 -11.51
C ALA A 239 9.89 18.41 -12.02
N GLN A 240 9.29 18.95 -13.10
CA GLN A 240 8.12 18.35 -13.73
C GLN A 240 8.42 16.97 -14.35
N GLU A 241 9.60 16.79 -14.95
CA GLU A 241 10.05 15.49 -15.44
C GLU A 241 10.15 14.47 -14.29
N ALA A 242 10.78 14.84 -13.17
CA ALA A 242 10.88 13.99 -11.99
C ALA A 242 9.49 13.62 -11.42
N ASP A 243 8.55 14.56 -11.37
CA ASP A 243 7.17 14.32 -10.95
C ASP A 243 6.47 13.29 -11.86
N ALA A 244 6.64 13.42 -13.15
CA ALA A 244 5.95 12.56 -14.13
C ALA A 244 6.51 11.13 -14.20
N VAL A 245 7.84 10.95 -14.03
CA VAL A 245 8.49 9.66 -14.35
C VAL A 245 9.22 9.02 -13.17
N PHE A 246 9.64 9.79 -12.18
CA PHE A 246 10.49 9.28 -11.10
C PHE A 246 9.74 9.03 -9.79
N TRP A 247 8.92 10.00 -9.33
CA TRP A 247 8.30 9.92 -8.02
C TRP A 247 7.12 8.94 -7.97
N ASN A 248 6.91 8.40 -6.78
CA ASN A 248 5.73 7.60 -6.46
C ASN A 248 4.54 8.52 -6.11
N TRP A 249 3.36 8.09 -6.52
CA TRP A 249 2.11 8.82 -6.32
C TRP A 249 1.00 7.92 -5.79
N GLY A 250 0.61 8.13 -4.53
CA GLY A 250 -0.41 7.33 -3.86
C GLY A 250 -0.02 5.86 -3.70
N GLN A 251 1.26 5.57 -3.56
CA GLN A 251 1.85 4.23 -3.57
C GLN A 251 1.31 3.33 -2.47
N HIS A 252 1.43 2.01 -2.72
CA HIS A 252 1.16 0.94 -1.78
C HIS A 252 2.30 -0.07 -1.76
N ASN A 253 2.26 -0.98 -0.79
CA ASN A 253 3.09 -2.18 -0.72
C ASN A 253 4.61 -1.89 -0.89
N VAL A 254 5.13 -0.96 -0.10
CA VAL A 254 6.57 -0.71 -0.03
C VAL A 254 7.22 -1.87 0.71
N LEU A 255 8.04 -2.65 0.02
CA LEU A 255 8.71 -3.83 0.57
C LEU A 255 10.22 -3.72 0.41
N GLU A 256 10.92 -4.31 1.34
CA GLU A 256 12.36 -4.47 1.26
C GLU A 256 12.75 -5.41 0.11
N ILE A 257 13.78 -5.02 -0.64
CA ILE A 257 14.59 -5.93 -1.45
C ILE A 257 15.88 -6.14 -0.66
N PRO A 258 16.22 -7.39 -0.29
CA PRO A 258 17.35 -7.65 0.58
C PRO A 258 18.65 -7.05 0.07
N ASN A 259 19.29 -6.21 0.87
CA ASN A 259 20.60 -5.62 0.62
C ASN A 259 21.39 -5.54 1.93
N ALA A 260 22.52 -6.24 2.00
CA ALA A 260 23.34 -6.31 3.21
C ALA A 260 24.37 -5.18 3.32
N THR A 261 24.34 -4.19 2.40
CA THR A 261 25.31 -3.09 2.41
C THR A 261 24.85 -1.98 3.38
N PRO A 262 25.59 -1.68 4.43
CA PRO A 262 25.23 -0.60 5.36
C PRO A 262 25.10 0.75 4.63
N GLY A 263 24.07 1.50 4.97
CA GLY A 263 23.77 2.79 4.35
C GLY A 263 23.02 2.69 3.00
N ILE A 264 22.75 1.48 2.51
CA ILE A 264 21.94 1.24 1.30
C ILE A 264 20.66 0.53 1.69
N ILE A 265 19.55 1.02 1.14
CA ILE A 265 18.22 0.41 1.29
C ILE A 265 17.63 0.24 -0.11
N ASP A 266 17.38 -0.98 -0.51
CA ASP A 266 16.65 -1.26 -1.73
C ASP A 266 15.19 -1.56 -1.38
N ILE A 267 14.27 -0.91 -2.08
CA ILE A 267 12.82 -1.09 -1.90
C ILE A 267 12.14 -1.34 -3.23
N SER A 268 11.09 -2.13 -3.19
CA SER A 268 10.09 -2.14 -4.26
C SER A 268 8.78 -1.55 -3.76
N LEU A 269 8.01 -0.93 -4.64
CA LEU A 269 6.69 -0.41 -4.32
C LEU A 269 5.75 -0.54 -5.50
N PHE A 270 4.45 -0.63 -5.18
CA PHE A 270 3.38 -0.48 -6.15
C PHE A 270 3.00 1.01 -6.22
N ASN A 271 3.44 1.68 -7.28
CA ASN A 271 3.10 3.07 -7.55
C ASN A 271 1.73 3.12 -8.23
N ASN A 272 0.71 3.57 -7.52
CA ASN A 272 -0.63 3.74 -8.10
C ASN A 272 -0.64 4.83 -9.18
N SER A 273 0.37 5.70 -9.16
CA SER A 273 0.54 6.80 -10.12
C SER A 273 -0.59 7.83 -10.07
N ASN A 274 -1.24 7.98 -8.91
CA ASN A 274 -2.38 8.88 -8.77
C ASN A 274 -1.96 10.31 -9.11
N TYR A 275 -2.62 10.89 -10.11
CA TYR A 275 -2.41 12.27 -10.56
C TYR A 275 -1.05 12.59 -11.16
N ARG A 276 0.04 11.98 -10.73
CA ARG A 276 1.43 12.28 -11.09
C ARG A 276 1.80 13.76 -10.98
N SER A 277 1.13 14.49 -10.13
CA SER A 277 1.36 15.91 -9.89
C SER A 277 0.73 16.34 -8.58
N ARG A 278 1.30 17.34 -7.94
CA ARG A 278 0.68 18.08 -6.83
C ARG A 278 -0.27 19.18 -7.30
N SER A 279 -0.23 19.53 -8.58
CA SER A 279 -1.09 20.54 -9.20
C SER A 279 -2.22 19.89 -9.98
N ASP A 280 -3.47 20.33 -9.75
CA ASP A 280 -4.61 19.83 -10.51
C ASP A 280 -4.49 20.15 -12.01
N ALA A 281 -3.89 21.29 -12.36
CA ALA A 281 -3.69 21.68 -13.74
C ALA A 281 -2.75 20.76 -14.53
N ASN A 282 -1.85 20.05 -13.83
CA ASN A 282 -0.86 19.15 -14.43
C ASN A 282 -1.18 17.68 -14.17
N SER A 283 -2.37 17.38 -13.67
CA SER A 283 -2.75 16.03 -13.30
C SER A 283 -3.01 15.15 -14.52
N VAL A 284 -2.51 13.93 -14.48
CA VAL A 284 -2.78 12.90 -15.47
C VAL A 284 -4.14 12.26 -15.18
N LEU A 285 -5.02 12.21 -16.16
CA LEU A 285 -6.34 11.60 -16.03
C LEU A 285 -6.26 10.06 -15.96
N PRO A 286 -7.22 9.38 -15.33
CA PRO A 286 -7.21 7.92 -15.19
C PRO A 286 -7.05 7.16 -16.53
N GLN A 287 -7.70 7.60 -17.59
CA GLN A 287 -7.62 6.97 -18.91
C GLN A 287 -6.24 7.11 -19.58
N ASP A 288 -5.44 8.08 -19.15
CA ASP A 288 -4.10 8.35 -19.66
C ASP A 288 -3.01 7.88 -18.67
N ASN A 289 -3.42 7.18 -17.62
CA ASN A 289 -2.56 6.78 -16.54
C ASN A 289 -2.36 5.26 -16.47
N GLU A 290 -1.34 4.84 -15.77
CA GLU A 290 -1.04 3.43 -15.49
C GLU A 290 -0.41 3.30 -14.11
N SER A 291 -0.68 2.19 -13.43
CA SER A 291 0.05 1.85 -12.22
C SER A 291 1.37 1.16 -12.56
N ARG A 292 2.37 1.33 -11.71
CA ARG A 292 3.74 0.90 -11.96
C ARG A 292 4.31 0.17 -10.75
N ILE A 293 5.28 -0.68 -10.99
CA ILE A 293 6.09 -1.28 -9.93
C ILE A 293 7.47 -0.69 -10.05
N GLY A 294 7.89 0.08 -9.06
CA GLY A 294 9.22 0.67 -9.01
C GLY A 294 10.16 -0.11 -8.09
N HIS A 295 11.41 -0.27 -8.53
CA HIS A 295 12.51 -0.72 -7.69
C HIS A 295 13.47 0.46 -7.50
N TYR A 296 13.67 0.86 -6.24
CA TYR A 296 14.46 2.03 -5.89
C TYR A 296 15.60 1.66 -4.96
N ARG A 297 16.74 2.32 -5.16
CA ARG A 297 17.88 2.27 -4.24
C ARG A 297 18.03 3.60 -3.53
N ILE A 298 17.95 3.57 -2.22
CA ILE A 298 18.19 4.70 -1.33
C ILE A 298 19.62 4.58 -0.80
N ASN A 299 20.40 5.66 -0.95
CA ASN A 299 21.74 5.77 -0.38
C ASN A 299 21.74 6.83 0.74
N LEU A 300 21.77 6.37 1.97
CA LEU A 300 21.76 7.22 3.16
C LEU A 300 23.03 8.05 3.33
N ASN A 301 24.16 7.57 2.76
CA ASN A 301 25.43 8.27 2.87
C ASN A 301 25.49 9.54 1.99
N THR A 302 24.76 9.52 0.89
CA THR A 302 24.71 10.64 -0.08
C THR A 302 23.37 11.34 -0.10
N MET A 303 22.38 10.83 0.65
CA MET A 303 20.99 11.31 0.64
C MET A 303 20.39 11.35 -0.77
N THR A 304 20.57 10.27 -1.52
CA THR A 304 20.10 10.12 -2.89
C THR A 304 19.20 8.91 -3.05
N VAL A 305 18.35 8.95 -4.07
CA VAL A 305 17.54 7.81 -4.48
C VAL A 305 17.60 7.63 -5.99
N GLN A 306 17.74 6.38 -6.44
CA GLN A 306 17.79 6.01 -7.85
C GLN A 306 16.74 4.94 -8.15
N MET A 307 15.97 5.11 -9.20
CA MET A 307 15.10 4.06 -9.73
C MET A 307 15.97 3.09 -10.55
N LEU A 308 16.03 1.83 -10.12
CA LEU A 308 16.85 0.79 -10.75
C LEU A 308 16.09 0.02 -11.82
N ALA A 309 14.78 -0.17 -11.62
CA ALA A 309 13.89 -0.83 -12.57
C ALA A 309 12.46 -0.33 -12.38
N GLU A 310 11.70 -0.37 -13.45
CA GLU A 310 10.26 -0.11 -13.46
C GLU A 310 9.57 -1.14 -14.33
N TYR A 311 8.41 -1.62 -13.87
CA TYR A 311 7.50 -2.45 -14.65
C TYR A 311 6.17 -1.73 -14.75
N THR A 312 5.66 -1.57 -15.95
CA THR A 312 4.37 -0.93 -16.20
C THR A 312 3.30 -1.97 -16.51
N SER A 313 2.07 -1.64 -16.15
CA SER A 313 0.93 -2.52 -16.35
C SER A 313 0.30 -2.38 -17.74
N GLY A 314 0.68 -1.35 -18.47
CA GLY A 314 -0.06 -0.90 -19.66
C GLY A 314 -1.42 -0.27 -19.32
N ALA A 315 -2.13 0.21 -20.31
CA ALA A 315 -3.36 1.00 -20.17
C ALA A 315 -4.52 0.28 -19.43
N GLU A 316 -4.51 -1.05 -19.36
CA GLU A 316 -5.55 -1.82 -18.65
C GLU A 316 -5.29 -1.97 -17.14
N GLY A 317 -4.17 -1.43 -16.65
CA GLY A 317 -3.69 -1.68 -15.30
C GLY A 317 -3.64 -0.45 -14.40
N TYR A 318 -4.45 0.59 -14.65
CA TYR A 318 -4.56 1.66 -13.67
C TYR A 318 -5.40 1.21 -12.48
N SER A 319 -4.79 1.26 -11.29
CA SER A 319 -5.42 0.97 -10.01
C SER A 319 -5.20 2.16 -9.08
N SER A 320 -6.24 2.96 -8.82
CA SER A 320 -6.14 4.18 -8.01
C SER A 320 -5.83 3.92 -6.54
N LEU A 321 -5.93 2.68 -6.09
CA LEU A 321 -5.71 2.31 -4.71
C LEU A 321 -5.34 0.84 -4.58
N CYS A 322 -4.76 0.48 -3.43
CA CYS A 322 -4.27 -0.86 -3.16
C CYS A 322 -3.28 -1.34 -4.24
N GLY A 323 -3.11 -2.64 -4.35
CA GLY A 323 -2.12 -3.25 -5.24
C GLY A 323 -0.90 -3.72 -4.47
N CYS A 324 -0.31 -4.78 -4.96
CA CYS A 324 0.89 -5.32 -4.34
C CYS A 324 1.77 -6.07 -5.34
N LYS A 325 3.01 -6.21 -4.95
CA LYS A 325 4.03 -7.01 -5.62
C LYS A 325 4.63 -8.00 -4.62
N GLN A 326 4.97 -9.18 -5.10
CA GLN A 326 5.73 -10.18 -4.36
C GLN A 326 6.80 -10.78 -5.26
N GLU A 327 8.04 -10.86 -4.77
CA GLU A 327 9.08 -11.65 -5.40
C GLU A 327 8.99 -13.11 -4.95
N MET A 328 9.08 -14.01 -5.92
CA MET A 328 8.97 -15.45 -5.69
C MET A 328 10.36 -16.10 -5.63
N PRO A 329 10.51 -17.23 -4.90
CA PRO A 329 11.80 -17.92 -4.78
C PRO A 329 12.43 -18.36 -6.11
N ASN A 330 11.62 -18.56 -7.15
CA ASN A 330 12.09 -18.90 -8.51
C ASN A 330 12.50 -17.68 -9.34
N GLY A 331 12.48 -16.46 -8.77
CA GLY A 331 12.80 -15.20 -9.43
C GLY A 331 11.63 -14.56 -10.18
N ASN A 332 10.45 -15.18 -10.20
CA ASN A 332 9.26 -14.56 -10.76
C ASN A 332 8.76 -13.43 -9.86
N ILE A 333 7.95 -12.56 -10.45
CA ILE A 333 7.29 -11.45 -9.79
C ILE A 333 5.78 -11.65 -9.92
N VAL A 334 5.08 -11.68 -8.80
CA VAL A 334 3.61 -11.74 -8.77
C VAL A 334 3.07 -10.37 -8.41
N VAL A 335 2.09 -9.88 -9.18
CA VAL A 335 1.50 -8.55 -9.03
C VAL A 335 -0.01 -8.65 -8.98
N SER A 336 -0.65 -7.88 -8.09
CA SER A 336 -2.09 -7.63 -8.15
C SER A 336 -2.37 -6.13 -8.28
N PHE A 337 -3.32 -5.79 -9.13
CA PHE A 337 -3.82 -4.43 -9.32
C PHE A 337 -5.10 -4.27 -8.49
N GLY A 338 -4.93 -3.86 -7.21
CA GLY A 338 -5.91 -4.07 -6.15
C GLY A 338 -7.24 -3.35 -6.28
N GLY A 339 -7.36 -2.29 -7.08
CA GLY A 339 -8.56 -1.47 -7.18
C GLY A 339 -8.76 -0.87 -8.57
N ALA A 340 -8.68 -1.68 -9.63
CA ALA A 340 -8.96 -1.23 -10.98
C ALA A 340 -10.49 -1.17 -11.20
N LEU A 341 -11.01 -0.02 -11.58
CA LEU A 341 -12.42 0.25 -11.82
C LEU A 341 -12.61 0.78 -13.24
N PHE A 342 -13.68 0.37 -13.87
CA PHE A 342 -14.00 0.72 -15.25
C PHE A 342 -15.47 1.11 -15.39
N ASP A 343 -15.76 2.03 -16.31
CA ASP A 343 -17.12 2.31 -16.74
C ASP A 343 -17.66 1.22 -17.69
N SER A 344 -18.91 1.37 -18.14
CA SER A 344 -19.54 0.46 -19.09
C SER A 344 -18.90 0.43 -20.48
N ASN A 345 -18.05 1.40 -20.81
CA ASN A 345 -17.28 1.48 -22.04
C ASN A 345 -15.86 0.91 -21.88
N GLY A 346 -15.49 0.47 -20.66
CA GLY A 346 -14.18 -0.04 -20.35
C GLY A 346 -13.13 1.05 -20.11
N LEU A 347 -13.54 2.29 -19.87
CA LEU A 347 -12.62 3.37 -19.48
C LEU A 347 -12.30 3.30 -18.00
N PRO A 348 -11.02 3.47 -17.60
CA PRO A 348 -10.62 3.49 -16.21
C PRO A 348 -11.30 4.60 -15.41
N LEU A 349 -11.74 4.26 -14.20
CA LEU A 349 -12.30 5.18 -13.23
C LEU A 349 -11.34 5.29 -12.03
N THR A 350 -11.51 6.35 -11.24
CA THR A 350 -10.78 6.52 -9.98
C THR A 350 -11.75 6.67 -8.82
N CYS A 351 -11.31 6.23 -7.64
CA CYS A 351 -11.99 6.49 -6.37
C CYS A 351 -11.50 7.78 -5.71
N ASP A 352 -10.48 8.42 -6.27
CA ASP A 352 -9.93 9.63 -5.70
C ASP A 352 -10.86 10.82 -5.95
N PRO A 353 -11.30 11.53 -4.90
CA PRO A 353 -12.33 12.56 -5.00
C PRO A 353 -11.93 13.80 -5.79
N GLY A 354 -10.66 13.94 -6.16
CA GLY A 354 -10.17 15.07 -6.94
C GLY A 354 -10.48 15.02 -8.44
N TYR A 355 -11.12 13.96 -8.93
CA TYR A 355 -11.53 13.82 -10.32
C TYR A 355 -13.05 13.78 -10.42
N SER A 356 -13.71 14.93 -10.23
CA SER A 356 -15.17 15.02 -10.26
C SER A 356 -15.80 14.50 -11.54
N ASP A 357 -15.09 14.61 -12.67
CA ASP A 357 -15.60 14.22 -13.99
C ASP A 357 -15.51 12.71 -14.26
N VAL A 358 -14.71 11.98 -13.48
CA VAL A 358 -14.49 10.52 -13.57
C VAL A 358 -14.62 9.81 -12.23
N ALA A 359 -14.97 10.57 -11.19
CA ALA A 359 -15.30 9.99 -9.89
C ALA A 359 -16.59 9.17 -9.99
N LEU A 360 -16.69 8.13 -9.18
CA LEU A 360 -17.88 7.31 -9.04
C LEU A 360 -19.02 8.12 -8.41
N GLU A 361 -19.67 8.95 -9.22
CA GLU A 361 -20.88 9.65 -8.78
C GLU A 361 -22.03 8.66 -8.61
N PRO A 362 -22.85 8.77 -7.56
CA PRO A 362 -24.05 7.98 -7.42
C PRO A 362 -24.99 8.26 -8.60
N GLY A 363 -25.22 7.27 -9.46
CA GLY A 363 -26.10 7.38 -10.62
C GLY A 363 -25.42 7.42 -11.98
N ASN A 364 -24.11 7.51 -12.06
CA ASN A 364 -23.36 7.55 -13.32
C ASN A 364 -23.04 6.16 -13.90
N GLY A 365 -24.09 5.40 -14.26
CA GLY A 365 -23.93 4.21 -15.07
C GLY A 365 -23.44 2.96 -14.35
N ASP A 366 -23.16 1.95 -15.15
CA ASP A 366 -22.66 0.65 -14.68
C ASP A 366 -21.15 0.71 -14.46
N VAL A 367 -20.67 0.19 -13.33
CA VAL A 367 -19.24 0.11 -12.99
C VAL A 367 -18.83 -1.35 -12.85
N GLU A 368 -17.67 -1.68 -13.38
CA GLU A 368 -17.02 -2.98 -13.24
C GLU A 368 -15.75 -2.83 -12.42
N GLY A 369 -15.64 -3.61 -11.33
CA GLY A 369 -14.39 -3.81 -10.61
C GLY A 369 -13.61 -4.96 -11.24
N ARG A 370 -12.32 -4.78 -11.47
CA ARG A 370 -11.40 -5.82 -11.94
C ARG A 370 -10.22 -5.92 -10.99
N LEU A 371 -9.79 -7.14 -10.77
CA LEU A 371 -8.55 -7.47 -10.04
C LEU A 371 -7.65 -8.28 -10.98
N PRO A 372 -6.83 -7.61 -11.79
CA PRO A 372 -5.80 -8.30 -12.55
C PRO A 372 -4.74 -8.88 -11.61
N LEU A 373 -4.39 -10.15 -11.83
CA LEU A 373 -3.32 -10.88 -11.16
C LEU A 373 -2.34 -11.35 -12.22
N ARG A 374 -1.10 -10.93 -12.14
CA ARG A 374 -0.06 -11.30 -13.10
C ARG A 374 1.12 -11.94 -12.42
N GLU A 375 1.65 -12.99 -13.04
CA GLU A 375 2.98 -13.49 -12.73
C GLU A 375 3.88 -13.27 -13.94
N MET A 376 5.06 -12.71 -13.70
CA MET A 376 6.04 -12.36 -14.71
C MET A 376 7.39 -12.96 -14.31
N ASN A 377 8.23 -13.25 -15.31
CA ASN A 377 9.62 -13.58 -15.05
C ASN A 377 10.45 -12.30 -14.76
N ALA A 378 11.73 -12.48 -14.44
CA ALA A 378 12.64 -11.38 -14.14
C ALA A 378 12.81 -10.36 -15.28
N GLU A 379 12.58 -10.79 -16.53
CA GLU A 379 12.63 -9.95 -17.72
C GLU A 379 11.32 -9.21 -17.99
N GLY A 380 10.29 -9.38 -17.13
CA GLY A 380 8.99 -8.74 -17.27
C GLY A 380 8.04 -9.42 -18.26
N VAL A 381 8.39 -10.64 -18.74
CA VAL A 381 7.49 -11.42 -19.60
C VAL A 381 6.36 -12.00 -18.78
N ILE A 382 5.12 -11.71 -19.16
CA ILE A 382 3.93 -12.22 -18.47
C ILE A 382 3.82 -13.73 -18.72
N LEU A 383 3.91 -14.50 -17.64
CA LEU A 383 3.75 -15.95 -17.63
C LEU A 383 2.31 -16.37 -17.33
N GLN A 384 1.65 -15.61 -16.48
CA GLN A 384 0.25 -15.82 -16.09
C GLN A 384 -0.45 -14.48 -16.08
N ASP A 385 -1.65 -14.42 -16.67
CA ASP A 385 -2.56 -13.28 -16.58
C ASP A 385 -3.96 -13.81 -16.24
N MET A 386 -4.45 -13.44 -15.07
CA MET A 386 -5.75 -13.84 -14.55
C MET A 386 -6.46 -12.59 -14.05
N THR A 387 -7.72 -12.43 -14.41
CA THR A 387 -8.53 -11.31 -13.93
C THR A 387 -9.77 -11.84 -13.22
N ILE A 388 -9.99 -11.34 -12.01
CA ILE A 388 -11.24 -11.54 -11.30
C ILE A 388 -12.10 -10.31 -11.55
N SER A 389 -13.33 -10.51 -12.04
CA SER A 389 -14.28 -9.42 -12.36
C SER A 389 -15.53 -9.52 -11.50
N SER A 390 -16.05 -8.36 -11.08
CA SER A 390 -17.36 -8.28 -10.41
C SER A 390 -18.52 -8.49 -11.37
N GLY A 391 -18.26 -8.40 -12.67
CA GLY A 391 -19.28 -8.11 -13.65
C GLY A 391 -19.79 -6.67 -13.56
N LEU A 392 -20.58 -6.25 -14.54
CA LEU A 392 -21.20 -4.92 -14.52
C LEU A 392 -22.28 -4.84 -13.44
N TYR A 393 -22.10 -3.94 -12.50
CA TYR A 393 -23.10 -3.63 -11.48
C TYR A 393 -23.92 -2.42 -11.91
N ARG A 394 -25.23 -2.62 -12.11
CA ARG A 394 -26.16 -1.50 -12.25
C ARG A 394 -26.31 -0.80 -10.91
N ASN A 395 -26.10 0.50 -10.92
CA ASN A 395 -26.38 1.34 -9.76
C ASN A 395 -27.90 1.39 -9.55
N ILE A 396 -28.42 0.46 -8.73
CA ILE A 396 -29.84 0.46 -8.36
C ILE A 396 -29.98 1.57 -7.29
N GLY A 397 -30.38 2.77 -7.76
CA GLY A 397 -30.62 3.93 -6.90
C GLY A 397 -31.50 3.59 -5.72
N ASN A 398 -31.05 3.88 -4.53
CA ASN A 398 -31.74 4.05 -3.24
C ASN A 398 -30.81 3.80 -2.05
N ILE A 399 -29.50 3.92 -2.21
CA ILE A 399 -28.57 3.80 -1.10
C ILE A 399 -27.96 5.17 -0.82
N PRO A 400 -27.91 5.59 0.44
CA PRO A 400 -27.39 6.91 0.82
C PRO A 400 -25.98 7.14 0.29
N PRO A 401 -25.60 8.35 -0.13
CA PRO A 401 -24.26 8.68 -0.64
C PRO A 401 -23.12 8.22 0.29
N SER A 402 -23.34 8.23 1.60
CA SER A 402 -22.39 7.72 2.60
C SER A 402 -22.14 6.19 2.56
N GLN A 403 -22.98 5.44 1.83
CA GLN A 403 -22.81 3.99 1.65
C GLN A 403 -22.60 3.61 0.18
N THR A 404 -22.64 4.56 -0.75
CA THR A 404 -22.50 4.33 -2.19
C THR A 404 -21.05 4.41 -2.66
N GLY A 405 -20.15 4.90 -1.82
CA GLY A 405 -18.73 4.91 -2.11
C GLY A 405 -18.22 3.49 -2.34
N PHE A 406 -17.04 3.42 -2.85
CA PHE A 406 -16.05 2.38 -2.92
C PHE A 406 -16.41 0.92 -2.56
N TYR A 407 -17.16 0.69 -1.47
CA TYR A 407 -17.45 -0.60 -0.86
C TYR A 407 -18.42 -1.51 -1.65
N ARG A 408 -19.06 -1.04 -2.69
CA ARG A 408 -20.04 -1.81 -3.45
C ARG A 408 -19.48 -2.62 -4.60
N TYR A 409 -18.39 -2.14 -5.16
CA TYR A 409 -17.78 -2.76 -6.35
C TYR A 409 -16.71 -3.80 -5.98
N ASN A 410 -16.68 -4.17 -4.77
CA ASN A 410 -15.91 -5.07 -3.91
C ASN A 410 -15.11 -6.20 -4.58
N ILE A 411 -14.23 -5.84 -5.52
CA ILE A 411 -13.10 -6.67 -5.90
C ILE A 411 -11.78 -5.94 -5.55
N THR A 412 -11.83 -5.06 -4.57
CA THR A 412 -10.63 -4.43 -4.07
C THR A 412 -9.85 -5.39 -3.21
N CYS A 413 -8.63 -5.63 -3.59
CA CYS A 413 -7.69 -6.46 -2.86
C CYS A 413 -6.61 -5.58 -2.25
N PHE A 414 -6.55 -5.53 -0.92
CA PHE A 414 -5.47 -4.83 -0.22
C PHE A 414 -4.14 -5.49 -0.45
N ARG A 415 -4.14 -6.82 -0.36
CA ARG A 415 -2.93 -7.59 -0.45
C ARG A 415 -3.20 -8.96 -1.03
N MET A 416 -2.27 -9.41 -1.83
CA MET A 416 -2.22 -10.76 -2.35
C MET A 416 -0.84 -11.34 -2.04
N TYR A 417 -0.83 -12.62 -1.66
CA TYR A 417 0.38 -13.40 -1.53
C TYR A 417 0.24 -14.68 -2.34
N LYS A 418 1.30 -15.07 -3.04
CA LYS A 418 1.40 -16.42 -3.60
C LYS A 418 2.23 -17.28 -2.64
N LEU A 419 1.58 -18.21 -1.97
CA LEU A 419 2.15 -19.00 -0.89
C LEU A 419 1.80 -20.49 -1.07
N PRO A 420 2.70 -21.40 -0.70
CA PRO A 420 2.36 -22.82 -0.66
C PRO A 420 1.20 -23.05 0.33
N LEU A 421 0.33 -24.02 0.05
CA LEU A 421 -0.81 -24.35 0.92
C LEU A 421 -0.34 -24.82 2.30
N PHE A 422 0.73 -25.60 2.29
CA PHE A 422 1.40 -26.09 3.50
C PHE A 422 2.83 -25.54 3.49
N GLY A 423 3.21 -24.89 4.57
CA GLY A 423 4.55 -24.33 4.76
C GLY A 423 5.53 -25.34 5.30
#